data_7122f4614a98899a3cac2ec1b2c2354a
#
_entry.id   7122f4614a98899a3cac2ec1b2c2354a
#
_cell.length_a   1.000
_cell.length_b   1.000
_cell.length_c   1.000
_cell.angle_alpha   90.00
_cell.angle_beta   90.00
_cell.angle_gamma   90.00
#
_symmetry.space_group_name_H-M   'P 1'
#
loop_
_entity.id
_entity.type
_entity.pdbx_description
1 polymer ?
#
loop_
_entity_poly.entity_id
_entity_poly.type
_entity_poly.pdbx_seq_one_letter_code
_entity_poly.pdbx_strand_id
1 'polypeptide(L)'
;MRRLILGVAAACAIVALTASGAPAKNGNGVMCVLHARLTTTNETTGSTSTARGHTQIKVRANGTIEFKTHILNQDGETFVAGHIHQAPVGVAGPIVVPLFVSPTPATSARHIRQSGVATPNAGTTGAALCTNPSAFYVNYHTTAFTGGAIRGQLH
;
A
#
# COMPACT_ATOMS: atom_id res chain seq x y z
N MET A 1 38.74 -75.10 -25.18
CA MET A 1 37.65 -74.19 -25.45
C MET A 1 37.67 -73.06 -24.37
N ARG A 2 38.23 -71.92 -24.74
CA ARG A 2 38.33 -70.76 -23.81
C ARG A 2 37.13 -69.79 -24.13
N ARG A 3 36.30 -69.56 -23.16
CA ARG A 3 35.22 -68.61 -23.25
C ARG A 3 35.75 -67.23 -22.82
N LEU A 4 35.71 -66.26 -23.75
CA LEU A 4 35.94 -64.85 -23.49
C LEU A 4 34.70 -64.24 -22.87
N ILE A 5 34.82 -63.61 -21.73
CA ILE A 5 33.75 -62.83 -21.10
C ILE A 5 34.07 -61.37 -21.38
N LEU A 6 33.24 -60.69 -22.22
CA LEU A 6 33.30 -59.25 -22.43
C LEU A 6 32.59 -58.57 -21.25
N GLY A 7 33.32 -57.80 -20.48
CA GLY A 7 32.77 -56.93 -19.45
C GLY A 7 32.34 -55.59 -20.11
N VAL A 8 31.06 -55.25 -19.97
CA VAL A 8 30.53 -53.96 -20.35
C VAL A 8 30.67 -53.01 -19.14
N ALA A 9 31.55 -52.03 -19.28
CA ALA A 9 31.66 -50.93 -18.29
C ALA A 9 30.60 -49.87 -18.59
N ALA A 10 29.62 -49.74 -17.71
CA ALA A 10 28.64 -48.67 -17.76
C ALA A 10 29.24 -47.39 -17.11
N ALA A 11 29.49 -46.37 -17.92
CA ALA A 11 29.91 -45.06 -17.44
C ALA A 11 28.67 -44.29 -16.96
N CYS A 12 28.53 -44.10 -15.66
CA CYS A 12 27.52 -43.22 -15.06
C CYS A 12 27.98 -41.77 -15.17
N ALA A 13 27.39 -41.00 -16.08
CA ALA A 13 27.61 -39.56 -16.17
C ALA A 13 26.77 -38.85 -15.08
N ILE A 14 27.45 -38.30 -14.09
CA ILE A 14 26.83 -37.44 -13.05
C ILE A 14 26.64 -36.05 -13.65
N VAL A 15 25.41 -35.72 -14.00
CA VAL A 15 25.06 -34.35 -14.37
C VAL A 15 24.93 -33.54 -13.09
N ALA A 16 25.92 -32.69 -12.81
CA ALA A 16 25.82 -31.70 -11.72
C ALA A 16 24.88 -30.60 -12.15
N LEU A 17 23.66 -30.59 -11.61
CA LEU A 17 22.78 -29.43 -11.69
C LEU A 17 23.37 -28.30 -10.85
N THR A 18 24.01 -27.33 -11.49
CA THR A 18 24.33 -26.05 -10.83
C THR A 18 23.05 -25.24 -10.72
N ALA A 19 22.44 -25.25 -9.55
CA ALA A 19 21.38 -24.30 -9.24
C ALA A 19 22.00 -22.89 -9.20
N SER A 20 21.85 -22.12 -10.28
CA SER A 20 22.13 -20.69 -10.26
C SER A 20 21.10 -20.03 -9.35
N GLY A 21 21.46 -19.83 -8.08
CA GLY A 21 20.70 -19.03 -7.15
C GLY A 21 20.60 -17.60 -7.69
N ALA A 22 19.41 -17.18 -8.13
CA ALA A 22 19.16 -15.78 -8.39
C ALA A 22 19.50 -14.99 -7.11
N PRO A 23 20.20 -13.84 -7.20
CA PRO A 23 20.49 -13.04 -6.02
C PRO A 23 19.18 -12.68 -5.32
N ALA A 24 19.08 -13.00 -4.05
CA ALA A 24 17.96 -12.56 -3.21
C ALA A 24 17.89 -11.03 -3.32
N LYS A 25 16.82 -10.52 -3.93
CA LYS A 25 16.55 -9.07 -3.96
C LYS A 25 16.47 -8.62 -2.51
N ASN A 26 17.38 -7.74 -2.10
CA ASN A 26 17.33 -7.11 -0.80
C ASN A 26 15.90 -6.63 -0.59
N GLY A 27 15.24 -7.09 0.49
CA GLY A 27 13.81 -6.83 0.76
C GLY A 27 13.39 -5.37 0.93
N ASN A 28 14.29 -4.43 0.62
CA ASN A 28 14.10 -2.98 0.66
C ASN A 28 13.77 -2.33 -0.69
N GLY A 29 13.74 -3.09 -1.80
CA GLY A 29 13.36 -2.57 -3.12
C GLY A 29 11.95 -1.97 -3.11
N VAL A 30 11.72 -0.91 -3.92
CA VAL A 30 10.38 -0.36 -4.16
C VAL A 30 9.62 -1.30 -5.09
N MET A 31 8.45 -1.76 -4.67
CA MET A 31 7.55 -2.58 -5.49
C MET A 31 6.70 -1.69 -6.40
N CYS A 32 6.07 -0.67 -5.83
CA CYS A 32 5.31 0.33 -6.58
C CYS A 32 5.23 1.65 -5.81
N VAL A 33 4.87 2.71 -6.54
CA VAL A 33 4.51 4.02 -5.99
C VAL A 33 3.13 4.36 -6.53
N LEU A 34 2.20 4.65 -5.62
CA LEU A 34 0.81 4.95 -5.92
C LEU A 34 0.48 6.36 -5.44
N HIS A 35 -0.53 6.95 -6.05
CA HIS A 35 -0.99 8.29 -5.73
C HIS A 35 -2.50 8.31 -5.49
N ALA A 36 -2.96 9.27 -4.69
CA ALA A 36 -4.37 9.58 -4.53
C ALA A 36 -4.55 11.10 -4.48
N ARG A 37 -5.44 11.64 -5.30
CA ARG A 37 -5.92 13.02 -5.19
C ARG A 37 -7.15 13.06 -4.28
N LEU A 38 -7.02 13.72 -3.14
CA LEU A 38 -8.04 13.78 -2.11
C LEU A 38 -8.95 14.99 -2.34
N THR A 39 -10.23 14.73 -2.51
CA THR A 39 -11.28 15.78 -2.67
C THR A 39 -12.56 15.32 -2.00
N THR A 40 -13.38 16.27 -1.62
CA THR A 40 -14.74 16.04 -1.09
C THR A 40 -15.66 15.45 -2.15
N THR A 41 -15.50 15.83 -3.42
CA THR A 41 -16.31 15.32 -4.54
C THR A 41 -16.26 13.80 -4.68
N ASN A 42 -15.20 13.17 -4.20
CA ASN A 42 -15.05 11.72 -4.23
C ASN A 42 -15.69 11.02 -3.02
N GLU A 43 -16.14 11.79 -2.01
CA GLU A 43 -16.76 11.23 -0.81
C GLU A 43 -18.17 10.71 -1.08
N THR A 44 -18.56 9.71 -0.28
CA THR A 44 -19.89 9.12 -0.29
C THR A 44 -20.69 9.45 0.97
N THR A 45 -20.12 10.27 1.85
CA THR A 45 -20.61 10.56 3.21
C THR A 45 -21.44 11.84 3.30
N GLY A 46 -21.60 12.57 2.17
CA GLY A 46 -22.24 13.88 2.18
C GLY A 46 -21.36 14.98 2.79
N SER A 47 -20.04 14.78 2.84
CA SER A 47 -19.09 15.79 3.30
C SER A 47 -19.20 17.08 2.49
N THR A 48 -19.14 18.21 3.17
CA THR A 48 -19.04 19.56 2.57
C THR A 48 -17.68 20.21 2.86
N SER A 49 -16.68 19.42 3.25
CA SER A 49 -15.31 19.88 3.49
C SER A 49 -14.76 20.63 2.27
N THR A 50 -14.08 21.74 2.50
CA THR A 50 -13.35 22.47 1.46
C THR A 50 -11.89 22.04 1.35
N ALA A 51 -11.47 21.14 2.21
CA ALA A 51 -10.12 20.60 2.21
C ALA A 51 -9.84 19.82 0.92
N ARG A 52 -8.57 19.81 0.52
CA ARG A 52 -8.09 19.03 -0.62
C ARG A 52 -6.63 18.64 -0.38
N GLY A 53 -6.21 17.53 -0.98
CA GLY A 53 -4.85 17.08 -0.77
C GLY A 53 -4.41 16.04 -1.77
N HIS A 54 -3.25 15.51 -1.50
CA HIS A 54 -2.72 14.34 -2.21
C HIS A 54 -1.95 13.45 -1.24
N THR A 55 -1.98 12.16 -1.51
CA THR A 55 -1.20 11.15 -0.82
C THR A 55 -0.35 10.39 -1.83
N GLN A 56 0.91 10.15 -1.48
CA GLN A 56 1.78 9.19 -2.12
C GLN A 56 1.94 7.98 -1.19
N ILE A 57 1.76 6.80 -1.74
CA ILE A 57 2.00 5.52 -1.08
C ILE A 57 3.16 4.84 -1.79
N LYS A 58 4.18 4.45 -1.05
CA LYS A 58 5.30 3.65 -1.55
C LYS A 58 5.28 2.29 -0.89
N VAL A 59 5.13 1.25 -1.68
CA VAL A 59 5.14 -0.13 -1.22
C VAL A 59 6.53 -0.71 -1.43
N ARG A 60 7.11 -1.31 -0.39
CA ARG A 60 8.39 -1.99 -0.44
C ARG A 60 8.21 -3.49 -0.69
N ALA A 61 9.24 -4.13 -1.24
CA ALA A 61 9.23 -5.57 -1.51
C ALA A 61 9.11 -6.43 -0.23
N ASN A 62 9.48 -5.88 0.93
CA ASN A 62 9.27 -6.51 2.24
C ASN A 62 7.84 -6.31 2.81
N GLY A 63 6.92 -5.72 2.03
CA GLY A 63 5.55 -5.44 2.45
C GLY A 63 5.35 -4.12 3.22
N THR A 64 6.42 -3.41 3.55
CA THR A 64 6.33 -2.11 4.23
C THR A 64 5.62 -1.09 3.34
N ILE A 65 4.71 -0.33 3.92
CA ILE A 65 4.00 0.78 3.28
C ILE A 65 4.49 2.09 3.89
N GLU A 66 5.14 2.92 3.08
CA GLU A 66 5.49 4.29 3.45
C GLU A 66 4.45 5.24 2.84
N PHE A 67 4.04 6.27 3.59
CA PHE A 67 3.12 7.27 3.05
C PHE A 67 3.61 8.69 3.27
N LYS A 68 3.19 9.58 2.38
CA LYS A 68 3.33 11.03 2.51
C LYS A 68 2.04 11.68 2.05
N THR A 69 1.43 12.48 2.93
CA THR A 69 0.22 13.22 2.64
C THR A 69 0.43 14.69 2.86
N HIS A 70 -0.11 15.48 1.94
CA HIS A 70 -0.23 16.93 2.09
C HIS A 70 -1.69 17.34 1.87
N ILE A 71 -2.27 18.04 2.85
CA ILE A 71 -3.64 18.55 2.82
C ILE A 71 -3.59 20.07 2.96
N LEU A 72 -4.31 20.77 2.07
CA LEU A 72 -4.68 22.16 2.25
C LEU A 72 -6.05 22.20 2.95
N ASN A 73 -6.05 22.67 4.18
CA ASN A 73 -7.18 22.77 5.08
C ASN A 73 -7.58 24.25 5.20
N GLN A 74 -8.45 24.71 4.30
CA GLN A 74 -8.76 26.14 4.20
C GLN A 74 -9.60 26.65 5.37
N ASP A 75 -10.53 25.84 5.86
CA ASP A 75 -11.49 26.22 6.89
C ASP A 75 -11.07 25.80 8.31
N GLY A 76 -9.85 25.29 8.48
CA GLY A 76 -9.32 24.92 9.79
C GLY A 76 -10.04 23.71 10.42
N GLU A 77 -10.55 22.79 9.60
CA GLU A 77 -11.13 21.55 10.09
C GLU A 77 -10.12 20.75 10.92
N THR A 78 -10.63 20.05 11.94
CA THR A 78 -9.77 19.26 12.82
C THR A 78 -9.65 17.83 12.30
N PHE A 79 -8.52 17.52 11.67
CA PHE A 79 -8.23 16.18 11.14
C PHE A 79 -7.85 15.23 12.26
N VAL A 80 -8.51 14.07 12.30
CA VAL A 80 -8.37 13.07 13.39
C VAL A 80 -7.85 11.72 12.93
N ALA A 81 -8.06 11.35 11.68
CA ALA A 81 -7.60 10.07 11.16
C ALA A 81 -7.39 10.10 9.63
N GLY A 82 -6.58 9.15 9.15
CA GLY A 82 -6.40 8.86 7.72
C GLY A 82 -6.14 7.37 7.51
N HIS A 83 -6.79 6.79 6.50
CA HIS A 83 -6.75 5.36 6.24
C HIS A 83 -6.68 5.05 4.74
N ILE A 84 -6.23 3.85 4.40
CA ILE A 84 -6.57 3.22 3.13
C ILE A 84 -7.73 2.27 3.37
N HIS A 85 -8.74 2.36 2.53
CA HIS A 85 -9.92 1.48 2.51
C HIS A 85 -9.92 0.64 1.24
N GLN A 86 -10.65 -0.48 1.25
CA GLN A 86 -10.81 -1.34 0.10
C GLN A 86 -12.24 -1.26 -0.43
N ALA A 87 -12.42 -0.52 -1.51
CA ALA A 87 -13.63 -0.51 -2.34
C ALA A 87 -13.34 0.25 -3.66
N PRO A 88 -14.15 0.04 -4.70
CA PRO A 88 -14.10 0.81 -5.94
C PRO A 88 -14.62 2.24 -5.72
N VAL A 89 -14.49 3.08 -6.75
CA VAL A 89 -15.02 4.44 -6.76
C VAL A 89 -16.50 4.46 -6.41
N GLY A 90 -16.92 5.39 -5.56
CA GLY A 90 -18.32 5.61 -5.17
C GLY A 90 -18.86 4.60 -4.15
N VAL A 91 -18.04 3.67 -3.65
CA VAL A 91 -18.45 2.67 -2.66
C VAL A 91 -17.65 2.86 -1.37
N ALA A 92 -18.31 2.82 -0.22
CA ALA A 92 -17.64 2.77 1.08
C ALA A 92 -17.15 1.34 1.35
N GLY A 93 -15.93 1.22 1.88
CA GLY A 93 -15.32 -0.07 2.20
C GLY A 93 -14.65 -0.10 3.56
N PRO A 94 -14.19 -1.28 4.01
CA PRO A 94 -13.49 -1.42 5.27
C PRO A 94 -12.11 -0.75 5.26
N ILE A 95 -11.63 -0.36 6.43
CA ILE A 95 -10.26 0.10 6.63
C ILE A 95 -9.32 -1.11 6.50
N VAL A 96 -8.33 -0.98 5.62
CA VAL A 96 -7.32 -2.03 5.39
C VAL A 96 -5.91 -1.61 5.76
N VAL A 97 -5.61 -0.30 5.80
CA VAL A 97 -4.32 0.24 6.27
C VAL A 97 -4.56 1.52 7.06
N PRO A 98 -4.32 1.53 8.37
CA PRO A 98 -4.29 2.78 9.14
C PRO A 98 -3.03 3.57 8.76
N LEU A 99 -3.19 4.82 8.31
CA LEU A 99 -2.08 5.70 7.96
C LEU A 99 -1.77 6.66 9.12
N PHE A 100 -2.82 7.25 9.66
CA PHE A 100 -2.73 8.30 10.66
C PHE A 100 -3.90 8.19 11.63
N VAL A 101 -3.57 8.22 12.90
CA VAL A 101 -4.52 8.49 13.98
C VAL A 101 -3.97 9.69 14.72
N SER A 102 -4.77 10.73 14.88
CA SER A 102 -4.31 11.94 15.54
C SER A 102 -3.80 11.63 16.93
N PRO A 103 -2.56 12.01 17.25
CA PRO A 103 -2.22 12.21 18.65
C PRO A 103 -3.09 13.34 19.20
N THR A 104 -3.32 13.36 20.48
CA THR A 104 -3.98 14.48 21.14
C THR A 104 -2.95 15.59 21.39
N PRO A 105 -3.14 16.81 20.88
CA PRO A 105 -4.31 17.31 20.16
C PRO A 105 -4.33 16.96 18.67
N ALA A 106 -5.55 16.87 18.12
CA ALA A 106 -5.78 16.74 16.68
C ALA A 106 -5.30 17.99 15.92
N THR A 107 -4.97 17.83 14.63
CA THR A 107 -4.41 18.95 13.85
C THR A 107 -5.48 19.70 13.06
N SER A 108 -5.48 21.04 13.18
CA SER A 108 -6.31 21.97 12.40
C SER A 108 -5.48 22.98 11.59
N ALA A 109 -4.17 22.74 11.45
CA ALA A 109 -3.30 23.62 10.69
C ALA A 109 -3.77 23.78 9.22
N ARG A 110 -3.56 24.97 8.64
CA ARG A 110 -3.92 25.25 7.24
C ARG A 110 -3.20 24.32 6.24
N HIS A 111 -1.96 23.97 6.52
CA HIS A 111 -1.16 23.04 5.74
C HIS A 111 -0.79 21.86 6.62
N ILE A 112 -1.39 20.71 6.34
CA ILE A 112 -1.14 19.48 7.07
C ILE A 112 -0.19 18.62 6.23
N ARG A 113 0.93 18.25 6.82
CA ARG A 113 1.89 17.30 6.25
C ARG A 113 2.05 16.13 7.19
N GLN A 114 1.81 14.96 6.66
CA GLN A 114 1.93 13.71 7.40
C GLN A 114 2.76 12.72 6.60
N SER A 115 3.58 11.98 7.29
CA SER A 115 4.36 10.90 6.69
C SER A 115 4.66 9.85 7.75
N GLY A 116 4.81 8.63 7.31
CA GLY A 116 5.12 7.54 8.23
C GLY A 116 5.23 6.21 7.50
N VAL A 117 5.34 5.18 8.32
CA VAL A 117 5.27 3.78 7.92
C VAL A 117 3.98 3.21 8.47
N ALA A 118 3.24 2.53 7.61
CA ALA A 118 1.96 1.91 7.94
C ALA A 118 2.05 0.39 7.78
N THR A 119 1.30 -0.31 8.62
CA THR A 119 1.17 -1.77 8.55
C THR A 119 -0.25 -2.10 8.11
N PRO A 120 -0.43 -2.90 7.05
CA PRO A 120 -1.76 -3.38 6.66
C PRO A 120 -2.42 -4.20 7.76
N ASN A 121 -3.74 -4.12 7.83
CA ASN A 121 -4.54 -5.03 8.66
C ASN A 121 -4.43 -6.47 8.14
N ALA A 122 -4.73 -7.45 8.99
CA ALA A 122 -4.74 -8.86 8.61
C ALA A 122 -5.61 -9.11 7.36
N GLY A 123 -5.10 -9.89 6.43
CA GLY A 123 -5.75 -10.18 5.15
C GLY A 123 -5.44 -9.20 4.01
N THR A 124 -4.78 -8.08 4.28
CA THR A 124 -4.33 -7.13 3.25
C THR A 124 -2.81 -7.17 3.12
N THR A 125 -2.31 -7.05 1.92
CA THR A 125 -0.86 -6.98 1.65
C THR A 125 -0.51 -5.75 0.83
N GLY A 126 0.72 -5.25 0.97
CA GLY A 126 1.22 -4.19 0.10
C GLY A 126 1.19 -4.57 -1.38
N ALA A 127 1.43 -5.86 -1.69
CA ALA A 127 1.34 -6.37 -3.06
C ALA A 127 -0.06 -6.22 -3.66
N ALA A 128 -1.13 -6.40 -2.88
CA ALA A 128 -2.51 -6.23 -3.34
C ALA A 128 -2.77 -4.79 -3.81
N LEU A 129 -2.23 -3.79 -3.08
CA LEU A 129 -2.34 -2.38 -3.48
C LEU A 129 -1.66 -2.13 -4.84
N CYS A 130 -0.49 -2.75 -5.08
CA CYS A 130 0.23 -2.61 -6.34
C CYS A 130 -0.47 -3.29 -7.52
N THR A 131 -1.09 -4.45 -7.27
CA THR A 131 -1.72 -5.26 -8.34
C THR A 131 -3.02 -4.64 -8.83
N ASN A 132 -3.83 -4.08 -7.93
CA ASN A 132 -5.11 -3.47 -8.27
C ASN A 132 -5.36 -2.19 -7.45
N PRO A 133 -4.61 -1.11 -7.72
CA PRO A 133 -4.71 0.12 -6.93
C PRO A 133 -6.12 0.74 -6.96
N SER A 134 -6.84 0.64 -8.07
CA SER A 134 -8.19 1.19 -8.20
C SER A 134 -9.24 0.52 -7.31
N ALA A 135 -8.93 -0.64 -6.69
CA ALA A 135 -9.77 -1.26 -5.68
C ALA A 135 -9.57 -0.65 -4.26
N PHE A 136 -8.71 0.35 -4.13
CA PHE A 136 -8.38 0.97 -2.85
C PHE A 136 -8.46 2.49 -2.94
N TYR A 137 -8.80 3.14 -1.83
CA TYR A 137 -8.82 4.58 -1.73
C TYR A 137 -8.22 5.07 -0.41
N VAL A 138 -7.64 6.25 -0.44
CA VAL A 138 -7.23 6.99 0.77
C VAL A 138 -8.39 7.86 1.22
N ASN A 139 -8.67 7.85 2.51
CA ASN A 139 -9.68 8.69 3.13
C ASN A 139 -9.11 9.37 4.37
N TYR A 140 -9.44 10.65 4.55
CA TYR A 140 -9.11 11.43 5.74
C TYR A 140 -10.39 11.94 6.39
N HIS A 141 -10.40 11.88 7.73
CA HIS A 141 -11.55 12.17 8.58
C HIS A 141 -11.28 13.40 9.44
N THR A 142 -12.34 14.18 9.71
CA THR A 142 -12.31 15.30 10.64
C THR A 142 -13.32 15.09 11.75
N THR A 143 -13.27 15.93 12.79
CA THR A 143 -14.29 15.92 13.85
C THR A 143 -15.69 16.21 13.33
N ALA A 144 -15.82 17.00 12.24
CA ALA A 144 -17.09 17.31 11.60
C ALA A 144 -17.55 16.19 10.64
N PHE A 145 -16.62 15.51 9.98
CA PHE A 145 -16.89 14.47 8.99
C PHE A 145 -16.21 13.16 9.40
N THR A 146 -16.76 12.52 10.41
CA THR A 146 -16.21 11.27 11.00
C THR A 146 -16.30 10.08 10.06
N GLY A 147 -17.21 10.09 9.10
CA GLY A 147 -17.32 9.07 8.05
C GLY A 147 -16.33 9.27 6.90
N GLY A 148 -15.74 10.47 6.79
CA GLY A 148 -14.79 10.87 5.73
C GLY A 148 -15.02 12.32 5.30
N ALA A 149 -13.95 13.10 5.28
CA ALA A 149 -13.96 14.50 4.85
C ALA A 149 -13.51 14.64 3.39
N ILE A 150 -12.41 13.99 3.05
CA ILE A 150 -11.82 13.99 1.69
C ILE A 150 -11.29 12.60 1.34
N ARG A 151 -11.51 12.19 0.09
CA ARG A 151 -11.19 10.86 -0.41
C ARG A 151 -10.54 10.91 -1.79
N GLY A 152 -9.69 9.92 -2.09
CA GLY A 152 -9.10 9.72 -3.42
C GLY A 152 -8.78 8.27 -3.71
N GLN A 153 -9.13 7.79 -4.91
CA GLN A 153 -8.78 6.44 -5.36
C GLN A 153 -7.29 6.35 -5.62
N LEU A 154 -6.66 5.20 -5.29
CA LEU A 154 -5.27 4.93 -5.62
C LEU A 154 -5.12 4.63 -7.12
N HIS A 155 -4.01 5.08 -7.71
CA HIS A 155 -3.61 4.86 -9.10
C HIS A 155 -2.09 4.90 -9.25
#